data_a9ebc04425408922222db5b1abe639ba
#
_entry.id   a9ebc04425408922222db5b1abe639ba
#
_cell.length_a   1.000
_cell.length_b   1.000
_cell.length_c   1.000
_cell.angle_alpha   90.00
_cell.angle_beta   90.00
_cell.angle_gamma   90.00
#
_symmetry.space_group_name_H-M   'P 1'
#
loop_
_entity.id
_entity.type
_entity.pdbx_description
1 polymer ?
#
loop_
_entity_poly.entity_id
_entity_poly.type
_entity_poly.pdbx_seq_one_letter_code
_entity_poly.pdbx_strand_id
1 'polypeptide(L)'
;MSEIEPQFKGPAIAVVVPVHNGAAFLQQCLASLAAQTFGDFACFVVDDGSTDESAELAAAWESRDARFVVIHQRQSGVAAARAAGVRAGLNLNARWFAFCDADDCYHKQFLAALYR
;
A
#
# COMPACT_ATOMS: atom_id res chain seq x y z
N MET A 1 -24.11 2.75 -23.82
CA MET A 1 -23.86 2.99 -23.38
C MET A 1 -23.23 2.91 -22.81
N SER A 2 -22.72 2.38 -22.92
CA SER A 2 -22.04 2.16 -22.21
C SER A 2 -21.64 3.03 -21.59
N GLU A 3 -21.64 3.72 -21.73
CA GLU A 3 -21.38 4.63 -21.14
C GLU A 3 -21.66 4.66 -19.87
N ILE A 4 -22.24 3.86 -19.57
CA ILE A 4 -22.59 3.75 -18.35
C ILE A 4 -21.86 2.86 -17.55
N GLU A 5 -20.83 2.40 -18.04
CA GLU A 5 -20.01 1.58 -17.39
C GLU A 5 -19.58 2.26 -16.17
N PRO A 6 -19.62 1.71 -15.03
CA PRO A 6 -19.16 2.28 -13.83
C PRO A 6 -17.72 2.59 -14.01
N GLN A 7 -17.37 3.74 -13.65
CA GLN A 7 -16.09 4.15 -13.93
C GLN A 7 -15.24 3.91 -12.74
N PHE A 8 -14.84 2.70 -12.52
CA PHE A 8 -13.90 2.40 -11.48
C PHE A 8 -12.55 2.79 -12.00
N LYS A 9 -12.25 4.06 -11.94
CA LYS A 9 -10.99 4.51 -12.45
C LYS A 9 -9.88 4.34 -11.47
N GLY A 10 -10.19 3.98 -10.27
CA GLY A 10 -9.19 3.74 -9.27
C GLY A 10 -8.63 2.32 -9.38
N PRO A 11 -7.64 1.99 -8.54
CA PRO A 11 -7.10 0.64 -8.51
C PRO A 11 -8.14 -0.33 -7.97
N ALA A 12 -8.05 -1.59 -8.38
CA ALA A 12 -8.95 -2.59 -7.86
C ALA A 12 -8.70 -2.84 -6.38
N ILE A 13 -7.44 -2.88 -5.97
CA ILE A 13 -7.05 -3.16 -4.60
C ILE A 13 -6.18 -2.04 -4.06
N ALA A 14 -6.47 -1.59 -2.85
CA ALA A 14 -5.58 -0.72 -2.10
C ALA A 14 -4.90 -1.59 -1.05
N VAL A 15 -3.58 -1.66 -1.08
CA VAL A 15 -2.81 -2.37 -0.09
C VAL A 15 -2.30 -1.35 0.90
N VAL A 16 -2.56 -1.55 2.18
CA VAL A 16 -2.16 -0.61 3.22
C VAL A 16 -1.03 -1.23 4.03
N VAL A 17 0.12 -0.56 4.07
CA VAL A 17 1.30 -1.02 4.79
C VAL A 17 1.65 0.00 5.86
N PRO A 18 1.19 -0.19 7.09
CA PRO A 18 1.60 0.70 8.16
C PRO A 18 3.02 0.36 8.58
N VAL A 19 3.85 1.35 8.83
CA VAL A 19 5.22 1.13 9.27
C VAL A 19 5.61 2.13 10.33
N HIS A 20 6.30 1.64 11.36
CA HIS A 20 6.93 2.47 12.36
C HIS A 20 8.26 1.83 12.71
N ASN A 21 9.35 2.46 12.30
CA ASN A 21 10.70 1.95 12.54
C ASN A 21 10.88 0.53 12.04
N GLY A 22 10.44 0.29 10.79
CA GLY A 22 10.52 -1.03 10.17
C GLY A 22 11.54 -1.14 9.06
N ALA A 23 12.58 -0.31 9.06
CA ALA A 23 13.55 -0.28 7.96
C ALA A 23 14.19 -1.64 7.69
N ALA A 24 14.38 -2.46 8.74
CA ALA A 24 15.02 -3.76 8.57
C ALA A 24 14.20 -4.70 7.67
N PHE A 25 12.88 -4.51 7.58
CA PHE A 25 12.00 -5.43 6.87
C PHE A 25 11.26 -4.78 5.71
N LEU A 26 11.17 -3.46 5.67
CA LEU A 26 10.32 -2.76 4.74
C LEU A 26 10.71 -3.01 3.28
N GLN A 27 12.00 -3.09 3.01
CA GLN A 27 12.46 -3.33 1.64
C GLN A 27 11.90 -4.64 1.09
N GLN A 28 11.97 -5.71 1.86
CA GLN A 28 11.47 -7.01 1.43
C GLN A 28 9.95 -6.99 1.28
N CYS A 29 9.26 -6.30 2.20
CA CYS A 29 7.82 -6.17 2.13
C CYS A 29 7.39 -5.51 0.84
N LEU A 30 7.97 -4.34 0.53
CA LEU A 30 7.57 -3.60 -0.66
C LEU A 30 8.00 -4.30 -1.94
N ALA A 31 9.16 -4.99 -1.91
CA ALA A 31 9.58 -5.77 -3.06
C ALA A 31 8.60 -6.92 -3.35
N SER A 32 8.06 -7.53 -2.29
CA SER A 32 7.09 -8.62 -2.48
C SER A 32 5.78 -8.09 -3.07
N LEU A 33 5.41 -6.86 -2.77
CA LEU A 33 4.24 -6.23 -3.37
C LEU A 33 4.50 -5.84 -4.82
N ALA A 34 5.67 -5.29 -5.11
CA ALA A 34 6.02 -4.92 -6.48
C ALA A 34 6.07 -6.15 -7.39
N ALA A 35 6.35 -7.32 -6.84
CA ALA A 35 6.45 -8.57 -7.61
C ALA A 35 5.12 -9.30 -7.76
N GLN A 36 4.01 -8.74 -7.27
CA GLN A 36 2.71 -9.40 -7.40
C GLN A 36 2.33 -9.55 -8.87
N THR A 37 1.78 -10.72 -9.23
CA THR A 37 1.35 -10.95 -10.59
C THR A 37 0.10 -10.15 -10.93
N PHE A 38 -0.72 -9.80 -9.92
CA PHE A 38 -1.86 -8.93 -10.12
C PHE A 38 -1.36 -7.49 -9.96
N GLY A 39 -1.44 -6.72 -11.02
CA GLY A 39 -0.81 -5.40 -11.01
C GLY A 39 -1.72 -4.21 -10.74
N ASP A 40 -3.05 -4.44 -10.71
CA ASP A 40 -3.98 -3.31 -10.55
C ASP A 40 -4.20 -3.00 -9.08
N PHE A 41 -3.17 -2.49 -8.45
CA PHE A 41 -3.26 -2.10 -7.04
C PHE A 41 -2.51 -0.80 -6.82
N ALA A 42 -2.86 -0.13 -5.74
CA ALA A 42 -2.07 0.97 -5.19
C ALA A 42 -1.64 0.55 -3.79
N CYS A 43 -0.40 0.85 -3.44
CA CYS A 43 0.11 0.52 -2.13
C CYS A 43 0.34 1.80 -1.36
N PHE A 44 -0.34 1.94 -0.24
CA PHE A 44 -0.19 3.11 0.62
C PHE A 44 0.69 2.72 1.79
N VAL A 45 1.92 3.22 1.77
CA VAL A 45 2.85 3.01 2.86
C VAL A 45 2.65 4.14 3.84
N VAL A 46 2.10 3.82 4.99
CA VAL A 46 1.80 4.85 5.98
C VAL A 46 2.90 4.85 7.02
N ASP A 47 3.74 5.88 6.95
CA ASP A 47 4.86 6.04 7.87
C ASP A 47 4.35 6.72 9.13
N ASP A 48 4.26 5.96 10.20
CA ASP A 48 3.69 6.42 11.47
C ASP A 48 4.78 6.99 12.36
N GLY A 49 5.44 8.04 11.87
CA GLY A 49 6.42 8.75 12.67
C GLY A 49 7.73 8.02 12.88
N SER A 50 8.22 7.31 11.85
CA SER A 50 9.48 6.58 11.98
C SER A 50 10.66 7.52 12.18
N THR A 51 11.61 7.08 12.99
CA THR A 51 12.86 7.80 13.22
C THR A 51 14.06 7.10 12.58
N ASP A 52 13.83 5.95 11.96
CA ASP A 52 14.88 5.23 11.24
C ASP A 52 14.77 5.55 9.73
N GLU A 53 15.31 4.71 8.88
CA GLU A 53 15.34 4.93 7.44
C GLU A 53 14.06 4.50 6.72
N SER A 54 13.00 4.18 7.46
CA SER A 54 11.75 3.71 6.84
C SER A 54 11.19 4.72 5.84
N ALA A 55 11.21 6.00 6.20
CA ALA A 55 10.67 7.03 5.32
C ALA A 55 11.44 7.14 4.01
N GLU A 56 12.77 7.05 4.08
CA GLU A 56 13.61 7.13 2.89
C GLU A 56 13.44 5.90 2.00
N LEU A 57 13.31 4.72 2.60
CA LEU A 57 13.07 3.50 1.84
C LEU A 57 11.73 3.57 1.11
N ALA A 58 10.70 4.03 1.81
CA ALA A 58 9.38 4.16 1.21
C ALA A 58 9.39 5.17 0.07
N ALA A 59 10.08 6.31 0.27
CA ALA A 59 10.16 7.34 -0.76
C ALA A 59 10.87 6.82 -2.01
N ALA A 60 11.87 5.97 -1.84
CA ALA A 60 12.57 5.39 -2.98
C ALA A 60 11.64 4.51 -3.81
N TRP A 61 10.76 3.76 -3.15
CA TRP A 61 9.79 2.94 -3.87
C TRP A 61 8.75 3.80 -4.57
N GLU A 62 8.27 4.85 -3.91
CA GLU A 62 7.31 5.76 -4.51
C GLU A 62 7.87 6.39 -5.77
N SER A 63 9.16 6.74 -5.75
CA SER A 63 9.81 7.36 -6.89
C SER A 63 9.99 6.38 -8.05
N ARG A 64 10.11 5.09 -7.76
CA ARG A 64 10.42 4.07 -8.74
C ARG A 64 9.20 3.39 -9.33
N ASP A 65 8.10 3.35 -8.59
CA ASP A 65 6.91 2.60 -9.01
C ASP A 65 5.68 3.45 -8.66
N ALA A 66 4.94 3.88 -9.66
CA ALA A 66 3.80 4.78 -9.47
C ALA A 66 2.69 4.19 -8.63
N ARG A 67 2.69 2.88 -8.40
CA ARG A 67 1.67 2.25 -7.57
C ARG A 67 1.89 2.47 -6.08
N PHE A 68 3.09 2.93 -5.68
CA PHE A 68 3.42 3.15 -4.28
C PHE A 68 3.26 4.62 -3.92
N VAL A 69 2.51 4.87 -2.86
CA VAL A 69 2.24 6.21 -2.36
C VAL A 69 2.57 6.25 -0.88
N VAL A 70 3.38 7.20 -0.47
CA VAL A 70 3.79 7.31 0.93
C VAL A 70 2.94 8.36 1.62
N ILE A 71 2.44 8.01 2.80
CA ILE A 71 1.70 8.93 3.65
C ILE A 71 2.48 9.05 4.95
N HIS A 72 2.78 10.28 5.34
CA HIS A 72 3.48 10.52 6.61
C HIS A 72 2.50 11.02 7.63
N GLN A 73 2.60 10.52 8.85
CA GLN A 73 1.79 11.06 9.94
C GLN A 73 2.62 11.07 11.23
N ARG A 74 2.19 11.89 12.17
CA ARG A 74 2.79 11.87 13.48
C ARG A 74 2.45 10.54 14.12
N GLN A 75 3.34 9.99 14.90
CA GLN A 75 3.12 8.69 15.51
C GLN A 75 1.79 8.66 16.25
N SER A 76 0.89 7.81 15.83
CA SER A 76 -0.46 7.73 16.34
C SER A 76 -0.94 6.30 16.52
N GLY A 77 -0.12 5.33 16.18
CA GLY A 77 -0.44 3.93 16.36
C GLY A 77 -0.88 3.23 15.08
N VAL A 78 -0.86 1.91 15.11
CA VAL A 78 -1.15 1.10 13.92
C VAL A 78 -2.59 1.27 13.46
N ALA A 79 -3.53 1.43 14.37
CA ALA A 79 -4.93 1.60 13.98
C ALA A 79 -5.13 2.91 13.22
N ALA A 80 -4.48 3.99 13.68
CA ALA A 80 -4.57 5.27 12.99
C ALA A 80 -3.88 5.20 11.63
N ALA A 81 -2.77 4.47 11.53
CA ALA A 81 -2.05 4.30 10.26
C ALA A 81 -2.89 3.53 9.26
N ARG A 82 -3.53 2.46 9.70
CA ARG A 82 -4.42 1.70 8.82
C ARG A 82 -5.59 2.54 8.34
N ALA A 83 -6.16 3.35 9.24
CA ALA A 83 -7.27 4.22 8.88
C ALA A 83 -6.84 5.26 7.84
N ALA A 84 -5.63 5.80 7.96
CA ALA A 84 -5.12 6.76 6.99
C ALA A 84 -4.98 6.11 5.61
N GLY A 85 -4.48 4.88 5.57
CA GLY A 85 -4.35 4.15 4.31
C GLY A 85 -5.70 3.85 3.67
N VAL A 86 -6.69 3.48 4.48
CA VAL A 86 -8.04 3.22 3.99
C VAL A 86 -8.65 4.49 3.40
N ARG A 87 -8.50 5.63 4.09
CA ARG A 87 -9.03 6.90 3.57
C ARG A 87 -8.40 7.23 2.23
N ALA A 88 -7.09 7.02 2.10
CA ALA A 88 -6.41 7.31 0.84
C ALA A 88 -6.91 6.40 -0.27
N GLY A 89 -7.12 5.13 0.03
CA GLY A 89 -7.65 4.18 -0.95
C GLY A 89 -9.07 4.52 -1.37
N LEU A 90 -9.90 4.94 -0.43
CA LEU A 90 -11.27 5.36 -0.74
C LEU A 90 -11.25 6.60 -1.63
N ASN A 91 -10.34 7.51 -1.40
CA ASN A 91 -10.22 8.71 -2.24
C ASN A 91 -9.83 8.37 -3.67
N LEU A 92 -9.18 7.23 -3.88
CA LEU A 92 -8.85 6.77 -5.23
C LEU A 92 -9.88 5.79 -5.77
N ASN A 93 -10.97 5.60 -5.05
CA ASN A 93 -12.05 4.68 -5.47
C ASN A 93 -11.59 3.23 -5.57
N ALA A 94 -10.72 2.81 -4.66
CA ALA A 94 -10.35 1.40 -4.59
C ALA A 94 -11.56 0.59 -4.16
N ARG A 95 -11.70 -0.61 -4.72
CA ARG A 95 -12.85 -1.45 -4.40
C ARG A 95 -12.57 -2.45 -3.30
N TRP A 96 -11.33 -2.84 -3.14
CA TRP A 96 -10.95 -3.83 -2.14
C TRP A 96 -9.73 -3.34 -1.38
N PHE A 97 -9.59 -3.80 -0.17
CA PHE A 97 -8.46 -3.41 0.68
C PHE A 97 -7.75 -4.66 1.20
N ALA A 98 -6.44 -4.61 1.23
CA ALA A 98 -5.62 -5.63 1.83
C ALA A 98 -4.63 -4.97 2.76
N PHE A 99 -4.32 -5.61 3.87
CA PHE A 99 -3.37 -5.07 4.84
C PHE A 99 -2.13 -5.94 4.87
N CYS A 100 -0.98 -5.33 4.90
CA CYS A 100 0.29 -6.04 4.94
C CYS A 100 1.18 -5.34 5.95
N ASP A 101 1.56 -6.04 7.00
CA ASP A 101 2.47 -5.46 7.99
C ASP A 101 3.86 -5.35 7.38
N ALA A 102 4.61 -4.33 7.79
CA ALA A 102 5.90 -4.03 7.17
C ALA A 102 6.93 -5.15 7.34
N ASP A 103 6.72 -6.06 8.29
CA ASP A 103 7.61 -7.19 8.49
C ASP A 103 7.12 -8.46 7.79
N ASP A 104 6.10 -8.36 6.95
CA ASP A 104 5.57 -9.50 6.21
C ASP A 104 5.95 -9.41 4.75
N CYS A 105 5.88 -10.55 4.07
CA CYS A 105 6.06 -10.62 2.62
C CYS A 105 4.90 -11.39 2.03
N TYR A 106 4.41 -10.94 0.91
CA TYR A 106 3.32 -11.62 0.23
C TYR A 106 3.88 -12.56 -0.84
N HIS A 107 3.29 -13.74 -0.94
CA HIS A 107 3.55 -14.59 -2.09
C HIS A 107 3.12 -13.85 -3.35
N LYS A 108 3.85 -14.06 -4.45
CA LYS A 108 3.64 -13.27 -5.67
C LYS A 108 2.25 -13.38 -6.28
N GLN A 109 1.47 -14.37 -5.90
CA GLN A 109 0.12 -14.56 -6.42
C GLN A 109 -0.96 -14.23 -5.39
N PHE A 110 -0.59 -13.61 -4.28
CA PHE A 110 -1.53 -13.36 -3.20
C PHE A 110 -2.67 -12.45 -3.64
N LEU A 111 -2.36 -11.33 -4.26
CA LEU A 111 -3.40 -10.39 -4.67
C LEU A 111 -4.27 -10.98 -5.79
N ALA A 112 -3.68 -11.75 -6.70
CA ALA A 112 -4.45 -12.40 -7.75
C ALA A 112 -5.45 -13.37 -7.14
N ALA A 113 -5.06 -14.10 -6.11
CA ALA A 113 -5.95 -15.05 -5.45
C ALA A 113 -7.08 -14.33 -4.72
N LEU A 114 -6.78 -13.18 -4.09
CA LEU A 114 -7.81 -12.41 -3.41
C LEU A 114 -8.83 -11.85 -4.36
N TYR A 115 -8.39 -11.40 -5.52
CA TYR A 115 -9.25 -10.68 -6.43
C TYR A 115 -10.20 -11.58 -7.22
N ARG A 116 -9.88 -12.85 -7.32
CA ARG A 116 -10.66 -13.77 -8.12
C ARG A 116 -12.08 -14.01 -7.62
#